data_d8b73b81f8490d09704f3df935feaf51
#
_entry.id   d8b73b81f8490d09704f3df935feaf51
#
_cell.length_a   1.000
_cell.length_b   1.000
_cell.length_c   1.000
_cell.angle_alpha   90.00
_cell.angle_beta   90.00
_cell.angle_gamma   90.00
#
_symmetry.space_group_name_H-M   'P 1'
#
loop_
_entity.id
_entity.type
_entity.pdbx_description
1 polymer ?
#
loop_
_entity_poly.entity_id
_entity_poly.type
_entity_poly.pdbx_seq_one_letter_code
_entity_poly.pdbx_strand_id
1 'polypeptide(L)'
;MAFTTEKFMGLYREYEQLLRAFGLDPKTVEDAAANLDSDRLRLCRQFRNYFAHVQDPGFLEATDKMMRYLEGKVRELKLAGDVVKKHIKKPDTCILSESDKVQVASERFQKLKCFSLIVLKADGSYGSLSVFDILGQRGTAKINTLKITE
;
A
#
# COMPACT_ATOMS: atom_id res chain seq x y z
N MET A 1 12.65 -9.03 29.48
CA MET A 1 12.68 -7.58 29.23
C MET A 1 13.34 -7.27 27.90
N ALA A 2 14.63 -7.58 27.72
CA ALA A 2 15.32 -7.46 26.42
C ALA A 2 14.58 -8.20 25.30
N PHE A 3 14.04 -9.38 25.55
CA PHE A 3 13.31 -10.19 24.58
C PHE A 3 12.07 -9.48 24.00
N THR A 4 11.29 -8.79 24.83
CA THR A 4 10.10 -8.06 24.39
C THR A 4 10.45 -6.86 23.52
N THR A 5 11.49 -6.13 23.91
CA THR A 5 12.01 -4.99 23.14
C THR A 5 12.57 -5.44 21.80
N GLU A 6 13.37 -6.51 21.79
CA GLU A 6 13.91 -7.08 20.55
C GLU A 6 12.80 -7.58 19.61
N LYS A 7 11.79 -8.23 20.15
CA LYS A 7 10.64 -8.68 19.37
C LYS A 7 9.89 -7.49 18.74
N PHE A 8 9.64 -6.45 19.52
CA PHE A 8 8.99 -5.23 19.03
C PHE A 8 9.82 -4.57 17.92
N MET A 9 11.12 -4.41 18.14
CA MET A 9 12.02 -3.80 17.17
C MET A 9 12.10 -4.62 15.87
N GLY A 10 12.08 -5.94 15.99
CA GLY A 10 12.03 -6.85 14.83
C GLY A 10 10.74 -6.69 14.03
N LEU A 11 9.60 -6.68 14.70
CA LEU A 11 8.29 -6.46 14.07
C LEU A 11 8.20 -5.10 13.40
N TYR A 12 8.67 -4.05 14.06
CA TYR A 12 8.62 -2.69 13.51
C TYR A 12 9.54 -2.56 12.29
N ARG A 13 10.72 -3.18 12.31
CA ARG A 13 11.62 -3.22 11.16
C ARG A 13 10.97 -3.94 9.98
N GLU A 14 10.30 -5.06 10.22
CA GLU A 14 9.56 -5.78 9.18
C GLU A 14 8.43 -4.92 8.60
N TYR A 15 7.69 -4.23 9.47
CA TYR A 15 6.66 -3.26 9.08
C TYR A 15 7.23 -2.16 8.16
N GLU A 16 8.34 -1.53 8.54
CA GLU A 16 9.01 -0.51 7.73
C GLU A 16 9.46 -1.05 6.37
N GLN A 17 10.02 -2.25 6.34
CA GLN A 17 10.48 -2.88 5.09
C GLN A 17 9.32 -3.17 4.15
N LEU A 18 8.20 -3.64 4.67
CA LEU A 18 7.00 -3.89 3.88
C LEU A 18 6.41 -2.59 3.33
N LEU A 19 6.38 -1.52 4.12
CA LEU A 19 5.94 -0.21 3.63
C LEU A 19 6.85 0.32 2.51
N ARG A 20 8.16 0.20 2.66
CA ARG A 20 9.12 0.62 1.62
C ARG A 20 8.92 -0.13 0.31
N ALA A 21 8.55 -1.41 0.36
CA ALA A 21 8.23 -2.19 -0.83
C ALA A 21 7.03 -1.61 -1.60
N PHE A 22 6.13 -0.88 -0.93
CA PHE A 22 5.04 -0.13 -1.55
C PHE A 22 5.37 1.34 -1.83
N GLY A 23 6.61 1.78 -1.61
CA GLY A 23 7.01 3.19 -1.76
C GLY A 23 6.45 4.10 -0.66
N LEU A 24 6.10 3.55 0.49
CA LEU A 24 5.51 4.27 1.63
C LEU A 24 6.50 4.37 2.79
N ASP A 25 6.28 5.36 3.65
CA ASP A 25 6.96 5.48 4.94
C ASP A 25 5.94 5.49 6.09
N PRO A 26 6.38 5.19 7.34
CA PRO A 26 5.45 5.11 8.48
C PRO A 26 4.67 6.39 8.74
N LYS A 27 5.27 7.55 8.54
CA LYS A 27 4.60 8.83 8.78
C LYS A 27 3.46 9.09 7.79
N THR A 28 3.67 8.80 6.53
CA THR A 28 2.63 8.93 5.50
C THR A 28 1.42 8.04 5.83
N VAL A 29 1.67 6.83 6.29
CA VAL A 29 0.61 5.89 6.69
C VAL A 29 -0.12 6.37 7.93
N GLU A 30 0.59 6.91 8.95
CA GLU A 30 -0.03 7.54 10.12
C GLU A 30 -0.98 8.66 9.72
N ASP A 31 -0.52 9.55 8.84
CA ASP A 31 -1.29 10.72 8.42
C ASP A 31 -2.55 10.35 7.60
N ALA A 32 -2.49 9.24 6.89
CA ALA A 32 -3.60 8.73 6.08
C ALA A 32 -4.60 7.85 6.86
N ALA A 33 -4.21 7.33 8.02
CA ALA A 33 -5.04 6.43 8.82
C ALA A 33 -6.17 7.16 9.56
N ALA A 34 -7.23 6.42 9.90
CA ALA A 34 -8.31 6.93 10.74
C ALA A 34 -7.85 7.14 12.20
N ASN A 35 -8.54 8.03 12.92
CA ASN A 35 -8.15 8.60 14.22
C ASN A 35 -7.45 7.64 15.19
N LEU A 36 -8.10 6.55 15.59
CA LEU A 36 -7.54 5.61 16.56
C LEU A 36 -6.35 4.82 15.99
N ASP A 37 -6.43 4.45 14.73
CA ASP A 37 -5.37 3.72 14.04
C ASP A 37 -4.13 4.61 13.83
N SER A 38 -4.34 5.88 13.48
CA SER A 38 -3.29 6.90 13.41
C SER A 38 -2.55 7.05 14.75
N ASP A 39 -3.28 7.15 15.86
CA ASP A 39 -2.69 7.26 17.20
C ASP A 39 -1.87 6.02 17.58
N ARG A 40 -2.37 4.84 17.28
CA ARG A 40 -1.67 3.57 17.53
C ARG A 40 -0.39 3.45 16.72
N LEU A 41 -0.43 3.78 15.44
CA LEU A 41 0.74 3.78 14.58
C LEU A 41 1.80 4.79 15.04
N ARG A 42 1.37 5.99 15.41
CA ARG A 42 2.25 7.03 15.96
C ARG A 42 2.94 6.56 17.25
N LEU A 43 2.20 5.94 18.15
CA LEU A 43 2.76 5.37 19.38
C LEU A 43 3.79 4.29 19.09
N CYS A 44 3.52 3.39 18.15
CA CYS A 44 4.50 2.38 17.74
C CYS A 44 5.79 3.02 17.21
N ARG A 45 5.69 4.07 16.40
CA ARG A 45 6.86 4.81 15.88
C ARG A 45 7.64 5.50 17.01
N GLN A 46 6.94 6.12 17.97
CA GLN A 46 7.56 6.75 19.12
C GLN A 46 8.29 5.73 20.01
N PHE A 47 7.70 4.56 20.25
CA PHE A 47 8.35 3.46 20.96
C PHE A 47 9.59 2.95 20.23
N ARG A 48 9.50 2.77 18.93
CA ARG A 48 10.66 2.38 18.11
C ARG A 48 11.80 3.40 18.26
N ASN A 49 11.50 4.68 18.20
CA ASN A 49 12.50 5.73 18.36
C ASN A 49 13.09 5.74 19.77
N TYR A 50 12.26 5.56 20.79
CA TYR A 50 12.72 5.42 22.16
C TYR A 50 13.72 4.28 22.30
N PHE A 51 13.37 3.07 21.87
CA PHE A 51 14.23 1.90 21.99
C PHE A 51 15.51 1.99 21.15
N ALA A 52 15.50 2.75 20.06
CA ALA A 52 16.67 2.95 19.22
C ALA A 52 17.69 3.95 19.83
N HIS A 53 17.24 4.88 20.66
CA HIS A 53 18.07 6.01 21.11
C HIS A 53 18.27 6.09 22.61
N VAL A 54 17.44 5.43 23.41
CA VAL A 54 17.51 5.47 24.88
C VAL A 54 18.15 4.20 25.42
N GLN A 55 19.21 4.35 26.21
CA GLN A 55 19.94 3.26 26.85
C GLN A 55 19.41 2.98 28.26
N ASP A 56 18.13 2.79 28.40
CA ASP A 56 17.53 2.43 29.70
C ASP A 56 16.56 1.25 29.46
N PRO A 57 17.09 0.03 29.25
CA PRO A 57 16.28 -1.14 28.98
C PRO A 57 15.37 -1.46 30.18
N GLY A 58 14.11 -1.67 29.91
CA GLY A 58 13.12 -2.04 30.90
C GLY A 58 12.38 -0.89 31.58
N PHE A 59 12.74 0.36 31.32
CA PHE A 59 11.95 1.50 31.77
C PHE A 59 10.59 1.60 31.06
N LEU A 60 10.60 1.34 29.76
CA LEU A 60 9.39 1.16 28.96
C LEU A 60 9.44 -0.19 28.22
N GLU A 61 8.32 -0.84 28.16
CA GLU A 61 8.17 -2.09 27.40
C GLU A 61 6.96 -2.02 26.49
N ALA A 62 7.06 -2.65 25.32
CA ALA A 62 5.91 -2.85 24.46
C ALA A 62 4.94 -3.85 25.11
N THR A 63 3.67 -3.47 25.20
CA THR A 63 2.63 -4.35 25.73
C THR A 63 2.29 -5.44 24.70
N ASP A 64 1.76 -6.58 25.18
CA ASP A 64 1.24 -7.62 24.28
C ASP A 64 0.19 -7.08 23.31
N LYS A 65 -0.62 -6.15 23.76
CA LYS A 65 -1.64 -5.49 22.94
C LYS A 65 -1.01 -4.70 21.79
N MET A 66 0.06 -3.96 22.07
CA MET A 66 0.81 -3.21 21.05
C MET A 66 1.48 -4.16 20.05
N MET A 67 2.09 -5.23 20.53
CA MET A 67 2.72 -6.22 19.66
C MET A 67 1.72 -6.95 18.76
N ARG A 68 0.57 -7.35 19.29
CA ARG A 68 -0.51 -7.96 18.49
C ARG A 68 -1.05 -7.01 17.42
N TYR A 69 -1.17 -5.74 17.77
CA TYR A 69 -1.57 -4.70 16.81
C TYR A 69 -0.57 -4.60 15.66
N LEU A 70 0.72 -4.53 15.98
CA LEU A 70 1.78 -4.43 14.97
C LEU A 70 1.91 -5.72 14.13
N GLU A 71 1.78 -6.90 14.74
CA GLU A 71 1.69 -8.18 14.03
C GLU A 71 0.53 -8.20 13.02
N GLY A 72 -0.62 -7.64 13.41
CA GLY A 72 -1.79 -7.49 12.53
C GLY A 72 -1.48 -6.61 11.33
N LYS A 73 -0.80 -5.48 11.52
CA LYS A 73 -0.38 -4.58 10.43
C LYS A 73 0.62 -5.25 9.49
N VAL A 74 1.60 -5.97 10.02
CA VAL A 74 2.55 -6.75 9.21
C VAL A 74 1.80 -7.79 8.36
N ARG A 75 0.84 -8.48 8.95
CA ARG A 75 0.02 -9.48 8.24
C ARG A 75 -0.81 -8.84 7.12
N GLU A 76 -1.45 -7.71 7.38
CA GLU A 76 -2.21 -6.95 6.36
C GLU A 76 -1.33 -6.57 5.17
N LEU A 77 -0.12 -6.06 5.43
CA LEU A 77 0.81 -5.68 4.39
C LEU A 77 1.33 -6.88 3.59
N LYS A 78 1.57 -8.01 4.23
CA LYS A 78 1.96 -9.26 3.54
C LYS A 78 0.85 -9.75 2.60
N LEU A 79 -0.40 -9.72 3.06
CA LEU A 79 -1.55 -10.10 2.25
C LEU A 79 -1.71 -9.15 1.05
N ALA A 80 -1.59 -7.85 1.28
CA ALA A 80 -1.61 -6.86 0.20
C ALA A 80 -0.47 -7.10 -0.82
N GLY A 81 0.72 -7.41 -0.34
CA GLY A 81 1.88 -7.76 -1.18
C GLY A 81 1.62 -9.00 -2.03
N ASP A 82 0.99 -10.03 -1.47
CA ASP A 82 0.65 -11.26 -2.20
C ASP A 82 -0.40 -10.99 -3.29
N VAL A 83 -1.39 -10.15 -3.01
CA VAL A 83 -2.38 -9.72 -4.00
C VAL A 83 -1.70 -8.97 -5.15
N VAL A 84 -0.84 -8.01 -4.86
CA VAL A 84 -0.08 -7.26 -5.86
C VAL A 84 0.81 -8.19 -6.70
N LYS A 85 1.51 -9.13 -6.08
CA LYS A 85 2.33 -10.12 -6.80
C LYS A 85 1.51 -11.00 -7.74
N LYS A 86 0.31 -11.40 -7.34
CA LYS A 86 -0.61 -12.15 -8.21
C LYS A 86 -0.99 -11.35 -9.45
N HIS A 87 -1.22 -10.05 -9.29
CA HIS A 87 -1.55 -9.16 -10.40
C HIS A 87 -0.34 -8.87 -11.29
N ILE A 88 0.85 -8.69 -10.72
CA ILE A 88 2.10 -8.49 -11.47
C ILE A 88 2.49 -9.72 -12.29
N LYS A 89 2.19 -10.93 -11.85
CA LYS A 89 2.44 -12.17 -12.62
C LYS A 89 1.64 -12.25 -13.93
N LYS A 90 0.64 -11.39 -14.11
CA LYS A 90 -0.12 -11.25 -15.36
C LYS A 90 -0.17 -9.79 -15.79
N PRO A 91 0.99 -9.16 -16.08
CA PRO A 91 1.06 -7.72 -16.35
C PRO A 91 0.17 -7.30 -17.52
N ASP A 92 0.03 -8.16 -18.54
CA ASP A 92 -0.79 -7.87 -19.72
C ASP A 92 -2.29 -7.74 -19.41
N THR A 93 -2.75 -8.14 -18.23
CA THR A 93 -4.17 -8.08 -17.86
C THR A 93 -4.51 -6.92 -16.93
N CYS A 94 -3.55 -6.42 -16.15
CA CYS A 94 -3.78 -5.40 -15.12
C CYS A 94 -3.29 -4.01 -15.52
N ILE A 95 -2.30 -3.96 -16.41
CA ILE A 95 -1.65 -2.71 -16.83
C ILE A 95 -2.09 -2.37 -18.24
N LEU A 96 -2.60 -1.15 -18.42
CA LEU A 96 -2.94 -0.59 -19.71
C LEU A 96 -1.89 0.45 -20.09
N SER A 97 -1.68 0.64 -21.39
CA SER A 97 -0.98 1.81 -21.90
C SER A 97 -1.97 2.97 -22.07
N GLU A 98 -1.53 4.20 -21.85
CA GLU A 98 -2.38 5.38 -22.13
C GLU A 98 -2.72 5.51 -23.61
N SER A 99 -1.99 4.85 -24.50
CA SER A 99 -2.30 4.77 -25.93
C SER A 99 -3.36 3.73 -26.30
N ASP A 100 -3.76 2.87 -25.33
CA ASP A 100 -4.82 1.90 -25.55
C ASP A 100 -6.18 2.56 -25.71
N LYS A 101 -7.08 1.88 -26.40
CA LYS A 101 -8.46 2.34 -26.56
C LYS A 101 -9.30 2.02 -25.33
N VAL A 102 -10.32 2.84 -25.07
CA VAL A 102 -11.30 2.63 -23.98
C VAL A 102 -11.95 1.25 -24.07
N GLN A 103 -12.17 0.72 -25.29
CA GLN A 103 -12.69 -0.63 -25.47
C GLN A 103 -11.81 -1.70 -24.79
N VAL A 104 -10.49 -1.58 -24.89
CA VAL A 104 -9.54 -2.50 -24.25
C VAL A 104 -9.69 -2.44 -22.73
N ALA A 105 -9.82 -1.24 -22.16
CA ALA A 105 -10.07 -1.06 -20.73
C ALA A 105 -11.40 -1.69 -20.31
N SER A 106 -12.46 -1.49 -21.07
CA SER A 106 -13.79 -2.08 -20.80
C SER A 106 -13.74 -3.62 -20.75
N GLU A 107 -13.08 -4.23 -21.73
CA GLU A 107 -12.90 -5.69 -21.78
C GLU A 107 -12.09 -6.20 -20.57
N ARG A 108 -11.05 -5.45 -20.16
CA ARG A 108 -10.25 -5.80 -18.99
C ARG A 108 -11.03 -5.71 -17.68
N PHE A 109 -11.84 -4.67 -17.50
CA PHE A 109 -12.72 -4.54 -16.32
C PHE A 109 -13.69 -5.72 -16.22
N GLN A 110 -14.28 -6.13 -17.32
CA GLN A 110 -15.19 -7.26 -17.35
C GLN A 110 -14.48 -8.60 -17.08
N LYS A 111 -13.33 -8.82 -17.69
CA LYS A 111 -12.56 -10.06 -17.54
C LYS A 111 -12.00 -10.23 -16.13
N LEU A 112 -11.50 -9.17 -15.54
CA LEU A 112 -10.87 -9.18 -14.22
C LEU A 112 -11.87 -8.95 -13.08
N LYS A 113 -13.09 -8.53 -13.39
CA LYS A 113 -14.13 -8.16 -12.40
C LYS A 113 -13.60 -7.18 -11.36
N CYS A 114 -12.92 -6.16 -11.83
CA CYS A 114 -12.33 -5.10 -10.99
C CYS A 114 -12.92 -3.74 -11.35
N PHE A 115 -12.71 -2.75 -10.50
CA PHE A 115 -13.20 -1.38 -10.68
C PHE A 115 -12.09 -0.39 -11.03
N SER A 116 -10.83 -0.79 -10.89
CA SER A 116 -9.66 0.03 -11.20
C SER A 116 -8.60 -0.77 -11.94
N LEU A 117 -7.93 -0.11 -12.87
CA LEU A 117 -6.77 -0.63 -13.59
C LEU A 117 -5.60 0.34 -13.49
N ILE A 118 -4.39 -0.16 -13.60
CA ILE A 118 -3.17 0.65 -13.65
C ILE A 118 -2.93 1.07 -15.10
N VAL A 119 -2.59 2.33 -15.32
CA VAL A 119 -2.24 2.87 -16.63
C VAL A 119 -0.78 3.30 -16.62
N LEU A 120 0.00 2.79 -17.56
CA LEU A 120 1.36 3.25 -17.81
C LEU A 120 1.31 4.46 -18.75
N LYS A 121 1.80 5.62 -18.27
CA LYS A 121 1.86 6.86 -19.03
C LYS A 121 3.11 6.91 -19.93
N ALA A 122 3.07 7.77 -20.94
CA ALA A 122 4.18 7.94 -21.89
C ALA A 122 5.49 8.42 -21.23
N ASP A 123 5.40 9.12 -20.10
CA ASP A 123 6.56 9.57 -19.31
C ASP A 123 7.16 8.48 -18.40
N GLY A 124 6.60 7.26 -18.41
CA GLY A 124 7.03 6.13 -17.58
C GLY A 124 6.39 6.09 -16.20
N SER A 125 5.59 7.08 -15.82
CA SER A 125 4.82 7.08 -14.59
C SER A 125 3.56 6.21 -14.69
N TYR A 126 2.97 5.87 -13.54
CA TYR A 126 1.72 5.12 -13.47
C TYR A 126 0.58 5.99 -12.98
N GLY A 127 -0.61 5.73 -13.51
CA GLY A 127 -1.86 6.31 -13.05
C GLY A 127 -2.90 5.24 -12.78
N SER A 128 -4.05 5.65 -12.29
CA SER A 128 -5.19 4.77 -12.01
C SER A 128 -6.38 5.16 -12.91
N LEU A 129 -6.99 4.17 -13.53
CA LEU A 129 -8.21 4.32 -14.31
C LEU A 129 -9.34 3.54 -13.64
N SER A 130 -10.42 4.22 -13.26
CA SER A 130 -11.61 3.58 -12.72
C SER A 130 -12.64 3.27 -13.81
N VAL A 131 -13.55 2.33 -13.53
CA VAL A 131 -14.67 2.04 -14.43
C VAL A 131 -15.54 3.28 -14.68
N PHE A 132 -15.63 4.20 -13.71
CA PHE A 132 -16.40 5.43 -13.84
C PHE A 132 -15.77 6.43 -14.82
N ASP A 133 -14.45 6.38 -15.01
CA ASP A 133 -13.74 7.27 -15.93
C ASP A 133 -14.07 6.97 -17.39
N ILE A 134 -14.46 5.74 -17.71
CA ILE A 134 -14.79 5.28 -19.06
C ILE A 134 -16.28 5.26 -19.36
N LEU A 135 -17.15 5.47 -18.36
CA LEU A 135 -18.59 5.54 -18.59
C LEU A 135 -18.94 6.70 -19.53
N GLY A 136 -19.73 6.42 -20.56
CA GLY A 136 -20.12 7.41 -21.56
C GLY A 136 -19.07 7.73 -22.61
N GLN A 137 -17.87 7.14 -22.53
CA GLN A 137 -16.82 7.32 -23.53
C GLN A 137 -17.03 6.36 -24.72
N ARG A 138 -16.62 6.82 -25.90
CA ARG A 138 -16.63 5.96 -27.10
C ARG A 138 -15.52 4.92 -26.99
N GLY A 139 -15.82 3.65 -27.35
CA GLY A 139 -14.84 2.56 -27.33
C GLY A 139 -13.59 2.82 -28.14
N THR A 140 -13.66 3.66 -29.18
CA THR A 140 -12.53 4.05 -30.03
C THR A 140 -11.68 5.19 -29.45
N ALA A 141 -12.15 5.88 -28.40
CA ALA A 141 -11.36 6.91 -27.72
C ALA A 141 -10.12 6.29 -27.07
N LYS A 142 -9.02 7.05 -27.05
CA LYS A 142 -7.80 6.63 -26.37
C LYS A 142 -7.84 7.02 -24.89
N ILE A 143 -7.24 6.21 -24.05
CA ILE A 143 -7.19 6.43 -22.58
C ILE A 143 -6.50 7.75 -22.24
N ASN A 144 -5.48 8.16 -23.01
CA ASN A 144 -4.76 9.42 -22.79
C ASN A 144 -5.63 10.68 -22.95
N THR A 145 -6.83 10.59 -23.53
CA THR A 145 -7.78 11.70 -23.61
C THR A 145 -8.63 11.87 -22.34
N LEU A 146 -8.54 10.91 -21.40
CA LEU A 146 -9.26 10.91 -20.15
C LEU A 146 -8.39 11.52 -19.03
N LYS A 147 -9.04 12.07 -17.99
CA LYS A 147 -8.33 12.43 -16.75
C LYS A 147 -7.98 11.15 -16.00
N ILE A 148 -6.70 10.82 -15.95
CA ILE A 148 -6.18 9.70 -15.18
C ILE A 148 -5.70 10.22 -13.83
N THR A 149 -6.20 9.64 -12.73
CA THR A 149 -5.79 9.99 -11.38
C THR A 149 -4.37 9.48 -11.12
N GLU A 150 -3.50 10.35 -10.62
CA GLU A 150 -2.14 10.02 -10.21
C GLU A 150 -2.08 9.33 -8.86
#